data_0f368fdd18b3e352e11a032dec1cde9f
#
_entry.id   0f368fdd18b3e352e11a032dec1cde9f
#
_cell.length_a   1.000
_cell.length_b   1.000
_cell.length_c   1.000
_cell.angle_alpha   90.00
_cell.angle_beta   90.00
_cell.angle_gamma   90.00
#
_symmetry.space_group_name_H-M   'P 1'
#
loop_
_entity.id
_entity.type
_entity.pdbx_description
1 polymer ?
#
loop_
_entity_poly.entity_id
_entity_poly.type
_entity_poly.pdbx_seq_one_letter_code
_entity_poly.pdbx_strand_id
1 'polypeptide(L)'
;RIADLEAVADAAGLERFALLGMSQGGPVAIALAHRHPRRVSRLLLYGTYAARQKDPAAEEMERTFQQLMKVGWARPDSTFRHVFTQLMIPGATDEQARWLDDLQARATSTENAMVSREARMGADVRALLPELDLPTLVVHARGDRMIPFSDGRELAARIPRARLVPLDSDNHILLADEPAWAPFTEETAAFLATERVAAPPTSGALRALTDRELDVLRLVGEGRENPDVARALSLSVRTVERHLTSVYTKLGVTGRSARAAAVARLLADR
;
A
#
# COMPACT_ATOMS: atom_id res chain seq x y z
N ARG A 1 12.55 -0.71 -4.89
CA ARG A 1 11.11 -0.35 -4.62
C ARG A 1 10.54 0.60 -5.67
N ILE A 2 11.25 1.69 -6.07
CA ILE A 2 10.74 2.55 -7.16
C ILE A 2 10.64 1.74 -8.44
N ALA A 3 11.69 1.00 -8.81
CA ALA A 3 11.69 0.13 -9.99
C ALA A 3 10.58 -0.94 -9.95
N ASP A 4 10.20 -1.42 -8.78
CA ASP A 4 9.09 -2.38 -8.63
C ASP A 4 7.74 -1.71 -8.97
N LEU A 5 7.53 -0.45 -8.51
CA LEU A 5 6.34 0.32 -8.86
C LEU A 5 6.31 0.68 -10.34
N GLU A 6 7.45 1.08 -10.92
CA GLU A 6 7.58 1.34 -12.36
C GLU A 6 7.18 0.09 -13.16
N ALA A 7 7.75 -1.07 -12.81
CA ALA A 7 7.45 -2.33 -13.49
C ALA A 7 5.96 -2.73 -13.38
N VAL A 8 5.32 -2.51 -12.22
CA VAL A 8 3.89 -2.78 -12.04
C VAL A 8 3.04 -1.81 -12.88
N ALA A 9 3.36 -0.51 -12.86
CA ALA A 9 2.64 0.48 -13.63
C ALA A 9 2.76 0.24 -15.14
N ASP A 10 3.97 -0.13 -15.61
CA ASP A 10 4.23 -0.44 -17.02
C ASP A 10 3.49 -1.70 -17.44
N ALA A 11 3.57 -2.77 -16.64
CA ALA A 11 2.87 -4.03 -16.92
C ALA A 11 1.34 -3.87 -16.89
N ALA A 12 0.81 -2.93 -16.10
CA ALA A 12 -0.60 -2.59 -16.06
C ALA A 12 -1.04 -1.64 -17.19
N GLY A 13 -0.11 -1.11 -17.99
CA GLY A 13 -0.38 -0.13 -19.03
C GLY A 13 -0.82 1.23 -18.49
N LEU A 14 -0.41 1.60 -17.27
CA LEU A 14 -0.76 2.86 -16.64
C LEU A 14 0.19 3.97 -17.12
N GLU A 15 -0.23 4.75 -18.10
CA GLU A 15 0.54 5.90 -18.59
C GLU A 15 0.49 7.06 -17.60
N ARG A 16 -0.69 7.34 -17.02
CA ARG A 16 -0.89 8.39 -16.02
C ARG A 16 -1.87 7.91 -14.95
N PHE A 17 -1.53 8.08 -13.68
CA PHE A 17 -2.29 7.54 -12.55
C PHE A 17 -2.18 8.43 -11.30
N ALA A 18 -3.14 8.30 -10.38
CA ALA A 18 -3.03 8.79 -9.02
C ALA A 18 -2.25 7.76 -8.19
N LEU A 19 -1.39 8.23 -7.29
CA LEU A 19 -0.53 7.38 -6.47
C LEU A 19 -0.82 7.59 -4.99
N LEU A 20 -1.09 6.49 -4.27
CA LEU A 20 -1.18 6.50 -2.81
C LEU A 20 0.13 6.00 -2.20
N GLY A 21 0.72 6.79 -1.31
CA GLY A 21 1.82 6.40 -0.43
C GLY A 21 1.37 6.35 1.02
N MET A 22 1.27 5.14 1.59
CA MET A 22 0.93 4.94 2.99
C MET A 22 2.17 4.55 3.79
N SER A 23 2.32 5.10 5.01
CA SER A 23 3.39 4.73 5.94
C SER A 23 4.77 4.77 5.26
N GLN A 24 5.53 3.67 5.28
CA GLN A 24 6.82 3.54 4.57
C GLN A 24 6.71 3.66 3.03
N GLY A 25 5.52 3.60 2.47
CA GLY A 25 5.26 3.82 1.05
C GLY A 25 5.30 5.29 0.65
N GLY A 26 5.16 6.23 1.60
CA GLY A 26 5.16 7.66 1.31
C GLY A 26 6.45 8.16 0.68
N PRO A 27 7.64 7.94 1.26
CA PRO A 27 8.91 8.32 0.66
C PRO A 27 9.13 7.72 -0.74
N VAL A 28 8.66 6.49 -0.97
CA VAL A 28 8.74 5.83 -2.28
C VAL A 28 7.82 6.50 -3.29
N ALA A 29 6.59 6.83 -2.87
CA ALA A 29 5.61 7.53 -3.71
C ALA A 29 6.08 8.96 -4.06
N ILE A 30 6.64 9.69 -3.10
CA ILE A 30 7.24 11.00 -3.29
C ILE A 30 8.37 10.93 -4.32
N ALA A 31 9.30 10.00 -4.15
CA ALA A 31 10.43 9.83 -5.06
C ALA A 31 9.99 9.41 -6.47
N LEU A 32 8.95 8.56 -6.60
CA LEU A 32 8.38 8.19 -7.89
C LEU A 32 7.68 9.39 -8.56
N ALA A 33 6.89 10.16 -7.81
CA ALA A 33 6.21 11.35 -8.33
C ALA A 33 7.21 12.41 -8.82
N HIS A 34 8.29 12.62 -8.07
CA HIS A 34 9.37 13.51 -8.48
C HIS A 34 10.10 13.02 -9.75
N ARG A 35 10.40 11.71 -9.83
CA ARG A 35 11.06 11.11 -11.00
C ARG A 35 10.18 11.11 -12.25
N HIS A 36 8.87 10.92 -12.09
CA HIS A 36 7.91 10.78 -13.17
C HIS A 36 6.73 11.77 -13.08
N PRO A 37 6.98 13.09 -13.11
CA PRO A 37 5.95 14.11 -12.89
C PRO A 37 4.83 14.11 -13.93
N ARG A 38 5.07 13.53 -15.12
CA ARG A 38 4.05 13.38 -16.16
C ARG A 38 3.17 12.15 -15.97
N ARG A 39 3.64 11.13 -15.22
CA ARG A 39 2.90 9.89 -14.97
C ARG A 39 2.06 9.96 -13.71
N VAL A 40 2.55 10.61 -12.65
CA VAL A 40 1.79 10.77 -11.40
C VAL A 40 0.93 12.02 -11.51
N SER A 41 -0.38 11.84 -11.62
CA SER A 41 -1.34 12.94 -11.77
C SER A 41 -1.71 13.60 -10.44
N ARG A 42 -1.72 12.82 -9.37
CA ARG A 42 -2.08 13.20 -8.00
C ARG A 42 -1.32 12.33 -7.02
N LEU A 43 -0.96 12.90 -5.88
CA LEU A 43 -0.31 12.19 -4.80
C LEU A 43 -1.18 12.22 -3.54
N LEU A 44 -1.53 11.05 -3.02
CA LEU A 44 -2.19 10.90 -1.74
C LEU A 44 -1.20 10.30 -0.76
N LEU A 45 -0.94 10.99 0.35
CA LEU A 45 0.00 10.59 1.39
C LEU A 45 -0.78 10.35 2.68
N TYR A 46 -0.80 9.10 3.14
CA TYR A 46 -1.54 8.71 4.33
C TYR A 46 -0.61 8.17 5.43
N GLY A 47 -0.68 8.78 6.64
CA GLY A 47 0.05 8.30 7.81
C GLY A 47 1.55 8.10 7.54
N THR A 48 2.21 9.09 6.92
CA THR A 48 3.57 8.93 6.39
C THR A 48 4.46 10.13 6.72
N TYR A 49 5.71 10.07 6.28
CA TYR A 49 6.81 10.98 6.62
C TYR A 49 7.70 11.25 5.40
N ALA A 50 8.53 12.30 5.47
CA ALA A 50 9.58 12.56 4.48
C ALA A 50 10.92 11.91 4.84
N ALA A 51 11.23 11.86 6.12
CA ALA A 51 12.42 11.20 6.68
C ALA A 51 12.12 10.74 8.10
N ARG A 52 12.80 9.69 8.55
CA ARG A 52 12.71 9.32 9.97
C ARG A 52 13.59 10.24 10.81
N GLN A 53 13.08 10.64 11.96
CA GLN A 53 13.87 11.39 12.93
C GLN A 53 15.05 10.54 13.39
N LYS A 54 16.22 11.15 13.42
CA LYS A 54 17.47 10.56 13.86
C LYS A 54 17.89 11.29 15.16
N ASP A 55 17.35 10.85 16.27
CA ASP A 55 17.80 11.27 17.58
C ASP A 55 18.18 10.01 18.41
N PRO A 56 19.01 10.13 19.45
CA PRO A 56 19.49 8.99 20.22
C PRO A 56 18.38 8.13 20.81
N ALA A 57 17.27 8.72 21.23
CA ALA A 57 16.14 7.99 21.82
C ALA A 57 15.37 7.19 20.74
N ALA A 58 15.16 7.80 19.57
CA ALA A 58 14.54 7.11 18.44
C ALA A 58 15.41 5.96 17.94
N GLU A 59 16.72 6.13 17.89
CA GLU A 59 17.67 5.07 17.50
C GLU A 59 17.71 3.92 18.52
N GLU A 60 17.66 4.21 19.81
CA GLU A 60 17.60 3.19 20.87
C GLU A 60 16.29 2.39 20.78
N MET A 61 15.17 3.08 20.62
CA MET A 61 13.87 2.44 20.43
C MET A 61 13.88 1.55 19.18
N GLU A 62 14.46 2.02 18.08
CA GLU A 62 14.57 1.26 16.84
C GLU A 62 15.41 -0.01 17.03
N ARG A 63 16.56 0.08 17.71
CA ARG A 63 17.39 -1.10 18.04
C ARG A 63 16.61 -2.12 18.88
N THR A 64 15.86 -1.64 19.86
CA THR A 64 15.02 -2.51 20.71
C THR A 64 13.95 -3.21 19.87
N PHE A 65 13.27 -2.50 19.00
CA PHE A 65 12.29 -3.08 18.08
C PHE A 65 12.91 -4.14 17.16
N GLN A 66 14.08 -3.90 16.61
CA GLN A 66 14.77 -4.86 15.74
C GLN A 66 15.10 -6.16 16.48
N GLN A 67 15.56 -6.07 17.75
CA GLN A 67 15.82 -7.26 18.56
C GLN A 67 14.55 -8.06 18.84
N LEU A 68 13.46 -7.39 19.18
CA LEU A 68 12.16 -8.03 19.42
C LEU A 68 11.60 -8.69 18.15
N MET A 69 11.74 -8.05 16.99
CA MET A 69 11.36 -8.63 15.70
C MET A 69 12.15 -9.90 15.40
N LYS A 70 13.47 -9.87 15.61
CA LYS A 70 14.34 -11.00 15.35
C LYS A 70 13.92 -12.25 16.14
N VAL A 71 13.46 -12.07 17.37
CA VAL A 71 13.07 -13.17 18.26
C VAL A 71 11.60 -13.57 18.10
N GLY A 72 10.72 -12.62 17.82
CA GLY A 72 9.29 -12.78 17.95
C GLY A 72 8.48 -12.82 16.64
N TRP A 73 8.97 -12.29 15.53
CA TRP A 73 8.13 -12.08 14.34
C TRP A 73 7.49 -13.35 13.80
N ALA A 74 8.24 -14.42 13.60
CA ALA A 74 7.77 -15.67 13.02
C ALA A 74 7.12 -16.64 14.02
N ARG A 75 7.09 -16.32 15.33
CA ARG A 75 6.48 -17.21 16.34
C ARG A 75 4.95 -17.21 16.18
N PRO A 76 4.28 -18.37 16.27
CA PRO A 76 2.81 -18.45 16.15
C PRO A 76 2.09 -17.49 17.10
N ASP A 77 2.39 -17.56 18.39
CA ASP A 77 1.74 -16.74 19.45
C ASP A 77 2.67 -15.60 19.88
N SER A 78 2.98 -14.69 18.97
CA SER A 78 3.93 -13.63 19.23
C SER A 78 3.32 -12.45 19.98
N THR A 79 3.57 -12.37 21.27
CA THR A 79 3.29 -11.17 22.09
C THR A 79 3.91 -9.91 21.46
N PHE A 80 5.06 -10.04 20.80
CA PHE A 80 5.69 -8.92 20.12
C PHE A 80 4.86 -8.41 18.94
N ARG A 81 4.31 -9.30 18.08
CA ARG A 81 3.42 -8.86 16.99
C ARG A 81 2.20 -8.16 17.56
N HIS A 82 1.63 -8.70 18.64
CA HIS A 82 0.48 -8.08 19.29
C HIS A 82 0.80 -6.66 19.79
N VAL A 83 1.95 -6.44 20.42
CA VAL A 83 2.41 -5.08 20.79
C VAL A 83 2.52 -4.17 19.57
N PHE A 84 3.09 -4.69 18.48
CA PHE A 84 3.20 -3.93 17.23
C PHE A 84 1.83 -3.60 16.62
N THR A 85 0.91 -4.56 16.64
CA THR A 85 -0.49 -4.38 16.24
C THR A 85 -1.17 -3.30 17.09
N GLN A 86 -1.00 -3.29 18.40
CA GLN A 86 -1.54 -2.28 19.32
C GLN A 86 -0.97 -0.87 19.08
N LEU A 87 0.22 -0.75 18.50
CA LEU A 87 0.74 0.54 18.04
C LEU A 87 0.12 0.99 16.73
N MET A 88 -0.23 0.04 15.86
CA MET A 88 -0.82 0.33 14.56
C MET A 88 -2.34 0.60 14.61
N ILE A 89 -3.05 -0.13 15.45
CA ILE A 89 -4.52 -0.07 15.59
C ILE A 89 -4.94 -0.16 17.07
N PRO A 90 -4.59 0.85 17.90
CA PRO A 90 -4.90 0.81 19.33
C PRO A 90 -6.40 0.79 19.65
N GLY A 91 -7.25 1.25 18.72
CA GLY A 91 -8.71 1.22 18.84
C GLY A 91 -9.38 -0.06 18.34
N ALA A 92 -8.60 -1.08 17.96
CA ALA A 92 -9.14 -2.31 17.40
C ALA A 92 -9.81 -3.21 18.46
N THR A 93 -10.83 -3.96 18.03
CA THR A 93 -11.34 -5.10 18.80
C THR A 93 -10.30 -6.23 18.83
N ASP A 94 -10.45 -7.18 19.77
CA ASP A 94 -9.59 -8.36 19.85
C ASP A 94 -9.59 -9.19 18.55
N GLU A 95 -10.70 -9.23 17.84
CA GLU A 95 -10.81 -9.93 16.56
C GLU A 95 -10.00 -9.22 15.47
N GLN A 96 -10.14 -7.92 15.34
CA GLN A 96 -9.37 -7.10 14.39
C GLN A 96 -7.85 -7.16 14.69
N ALA A 97 -7.49 -7.12 15.97
CA ALA A 97 -6.09 -7.23 16.39
C ALA A 97 -5.51 -8.61 16.03
N ARG A 98 -6.22 -9.71 16.32
CA ARG A 98 -5.80 -11.06 15.92
C ARG A 98 -5.70 -11.21 14.40
N TRP A 99 -6.63 -10.64 13.66
CA TRP A 99 -6.58 -10.64 12.19
C TRP A 99 -5.31 -9.95 11.66
N LEU A 100 -4.95 -8.79 12.21
CA LEU A 100 -3.74 -8.08 11.80
C LEU A 100 -2.46 -8.82 12.24
N ASP A 101 -2.45 -9.45 13.42
CA ASP A 101 -1.36 -10.31 13.88
C ASP A 101 -1.12 -11.48 12.91
N ASP A 102 -2.19 -12.15 12.47
CA ASP A 102 -2.13 -13.24 11.50
C ASP A 102 -1.68 -12.76 10.12
N LEU A 103 -2.20 -11.61 9.67
CA LEU A 103 -1.79 -11.01 8.40
C LEU A 103 -0.29 -10.70 8.39
N GLN A 104 0.24 -10.09 9.45
CA GLN A 104 1.66 -9.79 9.59
C GLN A 104 2.52 -11.06 9.54
N ALA A 105 2.09 -12.13 10.22
CA ALA A 105 2.80 -13.40 10.24
C ALA A 105 2.90 -14.05 8.85
N ARG A 106 1.83 -13.93 8.04
CA ARG A 106 1.75 -14.51 6.70
C ARG A 106 2.36 -13.63 5.60
N ALA A 107 2.36 -12.32 5.81
CA ALA A 107 2.76 -11.36 4.77
C ALA A 107 4.27 -11.40 4.49
N THR A 108 5.10 -11.72 5.49
CA THR A 108 6.54 -11.65 5.33
C THR A 108 7.30 -12.46 6.37
N SER A 109 8.49 -12.94 5.98
CA SER A 109 9.43 -13.59 6.90
C SER A 109 10.07 -12.56 7.87
N THR A 110 10.63 -13.04 8.98
CA THR A 110 11.41 -12.21 9.92
C THR A 110 12.53 -11.46 9.19
N GLU A 111 13.26 -12.13 8.31
CA GLU A 111 14.36 -11.55 7.56
C GLU A 111 13.90 -10.40 6.66
N ASN A 112 12.86 -10.63 5.87
CA ASN A 112 12.29 -9.60 5.00
C ASN A 112 11.70 -8.42 5.78
N ALA A 113 11.08 -8.67 6.92
CA ALA A 113 10.56 -7.63 7.80
C ALA A 113 11.70 -6.74 8.32
N MET A 114 12.83 -7.33 8.73
CA MET A 114 14.02 -6.60 9.20
C MET A 114 14.65 -5.78 8.07
N VAL A 115 14.87 -6.37 6.89
CA VAL A 115 15.42 -5.67 5.71
C VAL A 115 14.51 -4.51 5.29
N SER A 116 13.20 -4.73 5.32
CA SER A 116 12.22 -3.67 5.01
C SER A 116 12.29 -2.52 6.01
N ARG A 117 12.47 -2.84 7.29
CA ARG A 117 12.59 -1.85 8.37
C ARG A 117 13.87 -1.04 8.26
N GLU A 118 15.01 -1.68 8.01
CA GLU A 118 16.28 -1.01 7.80
C GLU A 118 16.23 -0.03 6.60
N ALA A 119 15.69 -0.49 5.48
CA ALA A 119 15.51 0.36 4.30
C ALA A 119 14.62 1.59 4.58
N ARG A 120 13.64 1.47 5.47
CA ARG A 120 12.79 2.59 5.93
C ARG A 120 13.59 3.64 6.70
N MET A 121 14.52 3.20 7.55
CA MET A 121 15.34 4.13 8.36
C MET A 121 16.29 4.97 7.53
N GLY A 122 16.72 4.49 6.37
CA GLY A 122 17.58 5.21 5.44
C GLY A 122 16.85 6.16 4.50
N ALA A 123 15.51 6.15 4.46
CA ALA A 123 14.75 7.00 3.55
C ALA A 123 14.77 8.48 4.00
N ASP A 124 15.20 9.36 3.09
CA ASP A 124 15.11 10.82 3.25
C ASP A 124 14.78 11.46 1.91
N VAL A 125 13.58 12.00 1.80
CA VAL A 125 13.06 12.65 0.58
C VAL A 125 12.73 14.12 0.82
N ARG A 126 13.22 14.71 1.91
CA ARG A 126 12.92 16.11 2.29
C ARG A 126 13.35 17.11 1.24
N ALA A 127 14.45 16.85 0.54
CA ALA A 127 14.95 17.72 -0.53
C ALA A 127 14.00 17.76 -1.74
N LEU A 128 13.22 16.70 -1.97
CA LEU A 128 12.30 16.59 -3.10
C LEU A 128 10.96 17.33 -2.89
N LEU A 129 10.57 17.56 -1.63
CA LEU A 129 9.23 18.08 -1.31
C LEU A 129 8.92 19.43 -1.98
N PRO A 130 9.84 20.44 -1.99
CA PRO A 130 9.59 21.72 -2.64
C PRO A 130 9.49 21.63 -4.16
N GLU A 131 10.01 20.57 -4.76
CA GLU A 131 10.03 20.36 -6.22
C GLU A 131 8.79 19.64 -6.75
N LEU A 132 7.90 19.18 -5.86
CA LEU A 132 6.68 18.48 -6.23
C LEU A 132 5.58 19.45 -6.67
N ASP A 133 5.43 19.65 -7.99
CA ASP A 133 4.36 20.49 -8.56
C ASP A 133 3.18 19.63 -9.05
N LEU A 134 2.52 18.93 -8.13
CA LEU A 134 1.30 18.18 -8.42
C LEU A 134 0.32 18.28 -7.25
N PRO A 135 -1.01 18.16 -7.50
CA PRO A 135 -1.98 18.13 -6.43
C PRO A 135 -1.64 17.02 -5.44
N THR A 136 -1.51 17.38 -4.15
CA THR A 136 -1.15 16.44 -3.09
C THR A 136 -2.17 16.53 -1.95
N LEU A 137 -2.70 15.39 -1.53
CA LEU A 137 -3.53 15.26 -0.34
C LEU A 137 -2.73 14.53 0.73
N VAL A 138 -2.50 15.19 1.85
CA VAL A 138 -1.90 14.57 3.04
C VAL A 138 -3.02 14.27 4.01
N VAL A 139 -3.20 13.01 4.38
CA VAL A 139 -4.19 12.56 5.37
C VAL A 139 -3.45 11.92 6.53
N HIS A 140 -3.76 12.31 7.75
CA HIS A 140 -3.01 11.83 8.91
C HIS A 140 -3.88 11.80 10.16
N ALA A 141 -3.85 10.69 10.89
CA ALA A 141 -4.52 10.56 12.18
C ALA A 141 -3.78 11.37 13.25
N ARG A 142 -4.53 12.15 14.07
CA ARG A 142 -3.94 13.03 15.08
C ARG A 142 -3.20 12.27 16.17
N GLY A 143 -3.70 11.11 16.55
CA GLY A 143 -3.13 10.25 17.59
C GLY A 143 -2.30 9.09 17.06
N ASP A 144 -1.88 9.12 15.79
CA ASP A 144 -1.05 8.07 15.18
C ASP A 144 0.22 7.83 16.03
N ARG A 145 0.34 6.59 16.56
CA ARG A 145 1.45 6.19 17.44
C ARG A 145 2.65 5.65 16.68
N MET A 146 2.47 5.34 15.40
CA MET A 146 3.55 4.82 14.53
C MET A 146 4.31 5.93 13.84
N ILE A 147 3.58 6.93 13.34
CA ILE A 147 4.11 8.09 12.62
C ILE A 147 3.49 9.34 13.25
N PRO A 148 4.29 10.18 13.90
CA PRO A 148 3.76 11.38 14.55
C PRO A 148 3.01 12.31 13.58
N PHE A 149 1.91 12.90 14.02
CA PHE A 149 1.13 13.85 13.23
C PHE A 149 1.95 15.03 12.71
N SER A 150 3.05 15.40 13.41
CA SER A 150 4.01 16.42 12.97
C SER A 150 4.61 16.12 11.60
N ASP A 151 4.80 14.84 11.25
CA ASP A 151 5.35 14.43 9.96
C ASP A 151 4.37 14.75 8.83
N GLY A 152 3.07 14.52 9.03
CA GLY A 152 2.02 14.93 8.09
C GLY A 152 1.95 16.44 7.91
N ARG A 153 2.13 17.19 9.00
CA ARG A 153 2.21 18.66 8.96
C ARG A 153 3.44 19.14 8.18
N GLU A 154 4.59 18.51 8.38
CA GLU A 154 5.82 18.84 7.64
C GLU A 154 5.61 18.60 6.13
N LEU A 155 5.06 17.46 5.75
CA LEU A 155 4.76 17.16 4.34
C LEU A 155 3.86 18.22 3.71
N ALA A 156 2.76 18.56 4.38
CA ALA A 156 1.82 19.56 3.88
C ALA A 156 2.39 20.98 3.81
N ALA A 157 3.30 21.32 4.74
CA ALA A 157 3.94 22.64 4.75
C ALA A 157 5.01 22.81 3.68
N ARG A 158 5.66 21.71 3.24
CA ARG A 158 6.81 21.75 2.33
C ARG A 158 6.47 21.42 0.87
N ILE A 159 5.35 20.73 0.63
CA ILE A 159 4.88 20.44 -0.73
C ILE A 159 3.97 21.59 -1.20
N PRO A 160 4.31 22.32 -2.27
CA PRO A 160 3.64 23.58 -2.64
C PRO A 160 2.13 23.46 -2.88
N ARG A 161 1.67 22.32 -3.40
CA ARG A 161 0.25 22.08 -3.73
C ARG A 161 -0.39 21.05 -2.82
N ALA A 162 0.09 20.94 -1.58
CA ALA A 162 -0.46 20.01 -0.61
C ALA A 162 -1.59 20.62 0.23
N ARG A 163 -2.56 19.80 0.56
CA ARG A 163 -3.60 20.05 1.55
C ARG A 163 -3.54 18.97 2.63
N LEU A 164 -3.60 19.35 3.90
CA LEU A 164 -3.65 18.44 5.04
C LEU A 164 -5.10 18.20 5.48
N VAL A 165 -5.46 16.95 5.63
CA VAL A 165 -6.71 16.50 6.27
C VAL A 165 -6.34 15.73 7.54
N PRO A 166 -6.52 16.36 8.71
CA PRO A 166 -6.35 15.69 9.98
C PRO A 166 -7.56 14.80 10.26
N LEU A 167 -7.33 13.56 10.67
CA LEU A 167 -8.37 12.64 11.10
C LEU A 167 -8.39 12.51 12.62
N ASP A 168 -9.58 12.44 13.19
CA ASP A 168 -9.78 12.19 14.61
C ASP A 168 -9.74 10.68 14.90
N SER A 169 -8.53 10.16 14.97
CA SER A 169 -8.23 8.75 15.20
C SER A 169 -6.85 8.61 15.83
N ASP A 170 -6.67 7.55 16.62
CA ASP A 170 -5.38 7.10 17.14
C ASP A 170 -4.78 5.98 16.27
N ASN A 171 -5.55 5.45 15.32
CA ASN A 171 -5.14 4.33 14.49
C ASN A 171 -4.23 4.79 13.33
N HIS A 172 -3.08 4.13 13.18
CA HIS A 172 -2.22 4.27 12.01
C HIS A 172 -2.86 3.65 10.77
N ILE A 173 -3.55 2.52 10.94
CA ILE A 173 -4.38 1.88 9.91
C ILE A 173 -5.83 2.11 10.32
N LEU A 174 -6.58 2.90 9.54
CA LEU A 174 -7.98 3.16 9.82
C LEU A 174 -8.82 1.88 9.75
N LEU A 175 -9.72 1.76 10.69
CA LEU A 175 -10.72 0.69 10.74
C LEU A 175 -12.01 1.17 10.08
N ALA A 176 -12.69 0.29 9.35
CA ALA A 176 -13.88 0.65 8.59
C ALA A 176 -15.09 1.05 9.47
N ASP A 177 -15.06 0.65 10.73
CA ASP A 177 -16.09 0.91 11.74
C ASP A 177 -15.79 2.10 12.67
N GLU A 178 -14.64 2.78 12.50
CA GLU A 178 -14.32 3.99 13.27
C GLU A 178 -14.87 5.28 12.62
N PRO A 179 -15.18 6.33 13.43
CA PRO A 179 -15.74 7.58 12.91
C PRO A 179 -14.88 8.28 11.86
N ALA A 180 -13.56 8.10 11.90
CA ALA A 180 -12.61 8.71 10.97
C ALA A 180 -12.66 8.10 9.55
N TRP A 181 -13.29 6.92 9.38
CA TRP A 181 -13.36 6.23 8.10
C TRP A 181 -14.20 7.01 7.06
N ALA A 182 -15.35 7.55 7.45
CA ALA A 182 -16.20 8.31 6.54
C ALA A 182 -15.50 9.58 6.02
N PRO A 183 -14.95 10.48 6.87
CA PRO A 183 -14.15 11.62 6.41
C PRO A 183 -12.96 11.23 5.52
N PHE A 184 -12.26 10.14 5.83
CA PHE A 184 -11.16 9.64 5.00
C PHE A 184 -11.63 9.29 3.59
N THR A 185 -12.71 8.51 3.48
CA THR A 185 -13.23 8.04 2.19
C THR A 185 -13.80 9.19 1.36
N GLU A 186 -14.54 10.12 1.99
CA GLU A 186 -15.11 11.31 1.35
C GLU A 186 -14.03 12.24 0.79
N GLU A 187 -13.03 12.59 1.60
CA GLU A 187 -11.94 13.47 1.22
C GLU A 187 -11.07 12.86 0.11
N THR A 188 -10.81 11.56 0.21
CA THR A 188 -10.07 10.82 -0.82
C THR A 188 -10.85 10.76 -2.12
N ALA A 189 -12.14 10.42 -2.07
CA ALA A 189 -12.99 10.36 -3.25
C ALA A 189 -13.11 11.74 -3.93
N ALA A 190 -13.35 12.80 -3.16
CA ALA A 190 -13.41 14.16 -3.66
C ALA A 190 -12.09 14.60 -4.31
N PHE A 191 -10.96 14.28 -3.68
CA PHE A 191 -9.65 14.58 -4.22
C PHE A 191 -9.38 13.86 -5.54
N LEU A 192 -9.77 12.59 -5.66
CA LEU A 192 -9.59 11.81 -6.88
C LEU A 192 -10.56 12.19 -7.99
N ALA A 193 -11.78 12.67 -7.65
CA ALA A 193 -12.80 13.04 -8.62
C ALA A 193 -12.54 14.39 -9.34
N THR A 194 -11.70 15.26 -8.82
CA THR A 194 -11.50 16.64 -9.31
C THR A 194 -10.92 16.73 -10.74
N GLU A 195 -10.30 15.69 -11.27
CA GLU A 195 -10.07 15.44 -12.69
C GLU A 195 -10.31 13.96 -12.95
N ARG A 196 -11.30 13.61 -13.75
CA ARG A 196 -11.26 12.35 -14.45
C ARG A 196 -10.05 12.42 -15.39
N VAL A 197 -8.92 11.87 -14.97
CA VAL A 197 -7.91 11.42 -15.93
C VAL A 197 -8.68 10.49 -16.85
N ALA A 198 -8.79 10.85 -18.13
CA ALA A 198 -9.35 9.93 -19.11
C ALA A 198 -8.59 8.61 -18.89
N ALA A 199 -9.28 7.60 -18.41
CA ALA A 199 -8.69 6.28 -18.33
C ALA A 199 -8.14 5.99 -19.73
N PRO A 200 -6.91 5.52 -19.87
CA PRO A 200 -6.48 5.01 -21.17
C PRO A 200 -7.57 4.03 -21.63
N PRO A 201 -7.88 3.95 -22.91
CA PRO A 201 -8.90 3.04 -23.38
C PRO A 201 -8.50 1.61 -22.98
N THR A 202 -8.98 1.17 -21.83
CA THR A 202 -8.90 -0.22 -21.33
C THR A 202 -9.91 -1.03 -22.13
N SER A 203 -9.88 -0.86 -23.43
CA SER A 203 -10.80 -1.55 -24.29
C SER A 203 -10.13 -2.82 -24.81
N GLY A 204 -10.67 -3.93 -24.39
CA GLY A 204 -10.49 -5.19 -25.11
C GLY A 204 -9.58 -6.21 -24.44
N ALA A 205 -8.63 -5.87 -23.59
CA ALA A 205 -7.73 -6.86 -23.01
C ALA A 205 -8.49 -7.88 -22.16
N LEU A 206 -9.45 -7.45 -21.33
CA LEU A 206 -10.30 -8.37 -20.56
C LEU A 206 -11.30 -9.15 -21.42
N ARG A 207 -11.70 -8.63 -22.59
CA ARG A 207 -12.55 -9.36 -23.52
C ARG A 207 -11.88 -10.58 -24.15
N ALA A 208 -10.56 -10.66 -24.10
CA ALA A 208 -9.80 -11.83 -24.54
C ALA A 208 -9.81 -12.97 -23.51
N LEU A 209 -10.25 -12.69 -22.29
CA LEU A 209 -10.35 -13.71 -21.23
C LEU A 209 -11.67 -14.48 -21.39
N THR A 210 -11.59 -15.79 -21.14
CA THR A 210 -12.79 -16.62 -20.99
C THR A 210 -13.45 -16.31 -19.64
N ASP A 211 -14.75 -16.62 -19.51
CA ASP A 211 -15.47 -16.44 -18.25
C ASP A 211 -14.73 -17.10 -17.07
N ARG A 212 -14.15 -18.28 -17.29
CA ARG A 212 -13.41 -19.00 -16.26
C ARG A 212 -12.10 -18.33 -15.86
N GLU A 213 -11.39 -17.75 -16.81
CA GLU A 213 -10.18 -16.98 -16.54
C GLU A 213 -10.52 -15.67 -15.79
N LEU A 214 -11.64 -15.06 -16.13
CA LEU A 214 -12.12 -13.87 -15.45
C LEU A 214 -12.55 -14.18 -14.01
N ASP A 215 -13.22 -15.31 -13.76
CA ASP A 215 -13.58 -15.75 -12.40
C ASP A 215 -12.33 -16.00 -11.54
N VAL A 216 -11.32 -16.69 -12.11
CA VAL A 216 -10.04 -16.89 -11.43
C VAL A 216 -9.39 -15.53 -11.10
N LEU A 217 -9.35 -14.60 -12.06
CA LEU A 217 -8.72 -13.31 -11.88
C LEU A 217 -9.47 -12.43 -10.86
N ARG A 218 -10.82 -12.51 -10.79
CA ARG A 218 -11.63 -11.81 -9.77
C ARG A 218 -11.30 -12.27 -8.36
N LEU A 219 -11.26 -13.58 -8.13
CA LEU A 219 -10.93 -14.14 -6.82
C LEU A 219 -9.49 -13.81 -6.39
N VAL A 220 -8.56 -13.78 -7.35
CA VAL A 220 -7.20 -13.30 -7.12
C VAL A 220 -7.19 -11.80 -6.77
N GLY A 221 -8.03 -11.01 -7.40
CA GLY A 221 -8.22 -9.58 -7.10
C GLY A 221 -8.82 -9.31 -5.71
N GLU A 222 -9.56 -10.30 -5.15
CA GLU A 222 -10.02 -10.30 -3.76
C GLU A 222 -8.92 -10.70 -2.76
N GLY A 223 -7.69 -10.90 -3.22
CA GLY A 223 -6.57 -11.31 -2.37
C GLY A 223 -6.48 -12.79 -2.06
N ARG A 224 -7.30 -13.65 -2.70
CA ARG A 224 -7.28 -15.10 -2.43
C ARG A 224 -6.03 -15.76 -3.01
N GLU A 225 -5.50 -16.72 -2.26
CA GLU A 225 -4.42 -17.58 -2.73
C GLU A 225 -4.93 -18.70 -3.67
N ASN A 226 -4.04 -19.27 -4.47
CA ASN A 226 -4.41 -20.30 -5.44
C ASN A 226 -5.18 -21.50 -4.86
N PRO A 227 -4.86 -22.02 -3.64
CA PRO A 227 -5.66 -23.07 -3.00
C PRO A 227 -7.10 -22.65 -2.71
N ASP A 228 -7.32 -21.42 -2.31
CA ASP A 228 -8.66 -20.89 -1.99
C ASP A 228 -9.47 -20.63 -3.26
N VAL A 229 -8.82 -20.12 -4.31
CA VAL A 229 -9.41 -20.00 -5.65
C VAL A 229 -9.81 -21.37 -6.17
N ALA A 230 -8.93 -22.36 -6.03
CA ALA A 230 -9.19 -23.75 -6.45
C ALA A 230 -10.42 -24.33 -5.74
N ARG A 231 -10.51 -24.14 -4.43
CA ARG A 231 -11.65 -24.57 -3.62
C ARG A 231 -12.94 -23.86 -4.03
N ALA A 232 -12.91 -22.54 -4.17
CA ALA A 232 -14.07 -21.72 -4.54
C ALA A 232 -14.64 -22.09 -5.92
N LEU A 233 -13.78 -22.45 -6.85
CA LEU A 233 -14.16 -22.77 -8.22
C LEU A 233 -14.25 -24.28 -8.52
N SER A 234 -14.08 -25.14 -7.52
CA SER A 234 -14.05 -26.62 -7.67
C SER A 234 -13.02 -27.08 -8.70
N LEU A 235 -11.81 -26.49 -8.64
CA LEU A 235 -10.65 -26.79 -9.52
C LEU A 235 -9.50 -27.39 -8.71
N SER A 236 -8.51 -27.95 -9.42
CA SER A 236 -7.20 -28.21 -8.82
C SER A 236 -6.35 -26.93 -8.79
N VAL A 237 -5.42 -26.82 -7.82
CA VAL A 237 -4.45 -25.71 -7.77
C VAL A 237 -3.68 -25.58 -9.09
N ARG A 238 -3.26 -26.71 -9.68
CA ARG A 238 -2.58 -26.76 -10.99
C ARG A 238 -3.45 -26.18 -12.11
N THR A 239 -4.77 -26.37 -12.05
CA THR A 239 -5.71 -25.80 -13.03
C THR A 239 -5.79 -24.28 -12.87
N VAL A 240 -5.82 -23.78 -11.63
CA VAL A 240 -5.79 -22.34 -11.33
C VAL A 240 -4.49 -21.70 -11.86
N GLU A 241 -3.35 -22.31 -11.62
CA GLU A 241 -2.05 -21.84 -12.13
C GLU A 241 -2.02 -21.78 -13.67
N ARG A 242 -2.59 -22.78 -14.34
CA ARG A 242 -2.72 -22.79 -15.80
C ARG A 242 -3.62 -21.65 -16.29
N HIS A 243 -4.75 -21.39 -15.64
CA HIS A 243 -5.60 -20.27 -15.98
C HIS A 243 -4.88 -18.94 -15.77
N LEU A 244 -4.16 -18.77 -14.66
CA LEU A 244 -3.38 -17.56 -14.41
C LEU A 244 -2.28 -17.36 -15.46
N THR A 245 -1.58 -18.40 -15.87
CA THR A 245 -0.59 -18.33 -16.95
C THR A 245 -1.24 -17.85 -18.26
N SER A 246 -2.40 -18.40 -18.61
CA SER A 246 -3.16 -17.98 -19.78
C SER A 246 -3.63 -16.52 -19.67
N VAL A 247 -4.15 -16.12 -18.50
CA VAL A 247 -4.52 -14.72 -18.21
C VAL A 247 -3.33 -13.80 -18.43
N TYR A 248 -2.16 -14.13 -17.86
CA TYR A 248 -0.96 -13.30 -17.98
C TYR A 248 -0.53 -13.16 -19.44
N THR A 249 -0.56 -14.24 -20.18
CA THR A 249 -0.24 -14.22 -21.63
C THR A 249 -1.22 -13.35 -22.41
N LYS A 250 -2.53 -13.51 -22.20
CA LYS A 250 -3.58 -12.75 -22.88
C LYS A 250 -3.55 -11.27 -22.51
N LEU A 251 -3.21 -10.96 -21.28
CA LEU A 251 -3.04 -9.57 -20.81
C LEU A 251 -1.66 -9.00 -21.15
N GLY A 252 -0.73 -9.77 -21.70
CA GLY A 252 0.62 -9.30 -22.02
C GLY A 252 1.43 -8.89 -20.77
N VAL A 253 1.21 -9.56 -19.62
CA VAL A 253 1.95 -9.30 -18.38
C VAL A 253 2.88 -10.46 -18.06
N THR A 254 4.10 -10.16 -17.62
CA THR A 254 5.15 -11.16 -17.40
C THR A 254 5.96 -10.90 -16.13
N GLY A 255 6.75 -11.86 -15.70
CA GLY A 255 7.68 -11.73 -14.58
C GLY A 255 7.01 -11.80 -13.21
N ARG A 256 7.77 -11.41 -12.17
CA ARG A 256 7.36 -11.51 -10.76
C ARG A 256 6.13 -10.63 -10.42
N SER A 257 5.90 -9.56 -11.16
CA SER A 257 4.79 -8.63 -10.97
C SER A 257 3.53 -8.97 -11.78
N ALA A 258 3.54 -10.03 -12.59
CA ALA A 258 2.42 -10.39 -13.48
C ALA A 258 1.08 -10.52 -12.76
N ARG A 259 1.07 -11.09 -11.56
CA ARG A 259 -0.15 -11.22 -10.73
C ARG A 259 -0.72 -9.85 -10.36
N ALA A 260 0.11 -8.96 -9.84
CA ALA A 260 -0.30 -7.61 -9.45
C ALA A 260 -0.76 -6.77 -10.66
N ALA A 261 -0.04 -6.87 -11.78
CA ALA A 261 -0.38 -6.18 -13.02
C ALA A 261 -1.71 -6.67 -13.62
N ALA A 262 -1.99 -7.97 -13.60
CA ALA A 262 -3.26 -8.53 -14.07
C ALA A 262 -4.44 -8.05 -13.20
N VAL A 263 -4.27 -8.00 -11.88
CA VAL A 263 -5.26 -7.47 -10.95
C VAL A 263 -5.48 -5.96 -11.18
N ALA A 264 -4.41 -5.18 -11.38
CA ALA A 264 -4.54 -3.76 -11.69
C ALA A 264 -5.35 -3.51 -12.96
N ARG A 265 -5.18 -4.31 -14.02
CA ARG A 265 -6.01 -4.24 -15.23
C ARG A 265 -7.47 -4.60 -15.00
N LEU A 266 -7.74 -5.61 -14.16
CA LEU A 266 -9.11 -5.97 -13.78
C LEU A 266 -9.81 -4.81 -13.05
N LEU A 267 -9.10 -4.13 -12.14
CA LEU A 267 -9.66 -3.01 -11.37
C LEU A 267 -9.84 -1.75 -12.21
N ALA A 268 -9.00 -1.54 -13.22
CA ALA A 268 -9.10 -0.40 -14.13
C ALA A 268 -10.28 -0.51 -15.14
N ASP A 269 -10.82 -1.72 -15.34
CA ASP A 269 -11.95 -1.99 -16.25
C ASP A 269 -13.33 -1.95 -15.54
N ARG A 270 -13.36 -1.66 -14.22
CA ARG A 270 -14.57 -1.44 -13.42
C ARG A 270 -14.94 0.05 -13.39
#